data_250d071c87f939a103d01fed86f30564
#
_entry.id   250d071c87f939a103d01fed86f30564
#
_cell.length_a   1.000
_cell.length_b   1.000
_cell.length_c   1.000
_cell.angle_alpha   90.00
_cell.angle_beta   90.00
_cell.angle_gamma   90.00
#
_symmetry.space_group_name_H-M   'P 1'
#
loop_
_entity.id
_entity.type
_entity.pdbx_description
1 polymer ?
#
loop_
_entity_poly.entity_id
_entity_poly.type
_entity_poly.pdbx_seq_one_letter_code
_entity_poly.pdbx_strand_id
1 'polypeptide(L)'
;MKYNDLGQSGIKVSELCLGTMTWGSQNSQSDANRQIEIAIDHGINFLDTAEMYPTTPISSKTQGDTERIIGQWLQETNRRSEIILATKITGKGFKAIRNGEPISVSNLRPALEGSLKRLKTEYIDLYQLHWANRGSYHFRQNWNYDPSDHEKELDQMYNILSELDKFVKEGIIRTIGLSNETAWGTIQFSNIAKENNFPEIVTIQNEYSLMCRHFDLDLAEVCHHEKIGLLSFSPLACGILSGKYSNNEIPSGTRKSINNSCLLYTSPSPRDRTRSRMPSSA
;
A
#
# COMPACT_ATOMS: atom_id res chain seq x y z
N MET A 1 16.89 -16.71 -0.08
CA MET A 1 16.20 -15.40 -0.19
C MET A 1 17.22 -14.29 -0.06
N LYS A 2 17.09 -13.22 -0.84
CA LYS A 2 17.90 -12.01 -0.70
C LYS A 2 17.19 -11.02 0.23
N TYR A 3 17.96 -10.29 1.02
CA TYR A 3 17.43 -9.31 1.98
C TYR A 3 17.99 -7.93 1.68
N ASN A 4 17.14 -6.92 1.82
CA ASN A 4 17.48 -5.51 1.66
C ASN A 4 17.16 -4.74 2.95
N ASP A 5 17.74 -3.57 3.09
CA ASP A 5 17.31 -2.63 4.13
C ASP A 5 15.95 -2.01 3.77
N LEU A 6 15.07 -1.90 4.73
CA LEU A 6 13.80 -1.18 4.58
C LEU A 6 14.11 0.33 4.63
N GLY A 7 14.45 0.92 3.49
CA GLY A 7 14.96 2.29 3.43
C GLY A 7 16.17 2.47 4.35
N GLN A 8 16.15 3.51 5.18
CA GLN A 8 17.21 3.84 6.14
C GLN A 8 16.96 3.29 7.55
N SER A 9 15.94 2.44 7.74
CA SER A 9 15.51 2.00 9.08
C SER A 9 16.44 1.00 9.77
N GLY A 10 17.36 0.39 9.04
CA GLY A 10 18.16 -0.75 9.53
C GLY A 10 17.39 -2.06 9.69
N ILE A 11 16.09 -2.08 9.36
CA ILE A 11 15.28 -3.30 9.38
C ILE A 11 15.55 -4.09 8.10
N LYS A 12 15.93 -5.37 8.25
CA LYS A 12 16.15 -6.26 7.10
C LYS A 12 14.86 -6.95 6.67
N VAL A 13 14.49 -6.76 5.42
CA VAL A 13 13.33 -7.39 4.79
C VAL A 13 13.74 -8.24 3.61
N SER A 14 13.02 -9.33 3.37
CA SER A 14 13.16 -10.11 2.15
C SER A 14 12.83 -9.27 0.91
N GLU A 15 13.52 -9.52 -0.20
CA GLU A 15 13.27 -8.84 -1.48
C GLU A 15 11.84 -9.08 -1.99
N LEU A 16 11.24 -10.21 -1.61
CA LEU A 16 9.83 -10.51 -1.84
C LEU A 16 9.03 -10.18 -0.57
N CYS A 17 7.87 -9.57 -0.76
CA CYS A 17 6.89 -9.29 0.28
C CYS A 17 5.61 -10.08 0.01
N LEU A 18 5.06 -10.74 1.02
CA LEU A 18 3.78 -11.43 0.94
C LEU A 18 2.64 -10.42 1.10
N GLY A 19 1.98 -10.09 -0.01
CA GLY A 19 0.76 -9.28 -0.01
C GLY A 19 -0.47 -10.10 0.34
N THR A 20 -1.38 -9.53 1.15
CA THR A 20 -2.46 -10.29 1.79
C THR A 20 -3.87 -9.83 1.40
N MET A 21 -3.99 -8.97 0.42
CA MET A 21 -5.18 -8.20 0.03
C MET A 21 -6.45 -9.03 -0.25
N THR A 22 -6.34 -10.34 -0.45
CA THR A 22 -7.44 -11.23 -0.80
C THR A 22 -7.88 -12.16 0.33
N TRP A 23 -7.18 -12.14 1.47
CA TRP A 23 -7.50 -13.02 2.60
C TRP A 23 -8.76 -12.53 3.33
N GLY A 24 -9.69 -13.46 3.51
CA GLY A 24 -11.02 -13.15 4.03
C GLY A 24 -12.08 -12.90 2.95
N SER A 25 -11.69 -12.95 1.65
CA SER A 25 -12.64 -12.89 0.54
C SER A 25 -12.44 -14.03 -0.47
N GLN A 26 -11.22 -14.23 -0.94
CA GLN A 26 -10.87 -15.32 -1.88
C GLN A 26 -10.09 -16.45 -1.21
N ASN A 27 -9.50 -16.20 -0.07
CA ASN A 27 -8.71 -17.14 0.69
C ASN A 27 -9.27 -17.27 2.10
N SER A 28 -9.36 -18.48 2.58
CA SER A 28 -9.76 -18.81 3.95
C SER A 28 -8.61 -18.56 4.94
N GLN A 29 -8.89 -18.68 6.25
CA GLN A 29 -7.86 -18.70 7.30
C GLN A 29 -6.81 -19.79 7.04
N SER A 30 -7.24 -20.98 6.66
CA SER A 30 -6.33 -22.10 6.40
C SER A 30 -5.44 -21.86 5.19
N ASP A 31 -5.97 -21.23 4.12
CA ASP A 31 -5.17 -20.86 2.95
C ASP A 31 -4.12 -19.80 3.33
N ALA A 32 -4.50 -18.80 4.12
CA ALA A 32 -3.62 -17.75 4.59
C ALA A 32 -2.50 -18.31 5.48
N ASN A 33 -2.85 -19.17 6.44
CA ASN A 33 -1.87 -19.83 7.31
C ASN A 33 -0.84 -20.58 6.46
N ARG A 34 -1.31 -21.39 5.50
CA ARG A 34 -0.43 -22.12 4.59
C ARG A 34 0.47 -21.22 3.76
N GLN A 35 -0.06 -20.09 3.27
CA GLN A 35 0.75 -19.11 2.51
C GLN A 35 1.82 -18.46 3.38
N ILE A 36 1.52 -18.13 4.65
CA ILE A 36 2.51 -17.57 5.58
C ILE A 36 3.61 -18.60 5.85
N GLU A 37 3.25 -19.85 6.17
CA GLU A 37 4.24 -20.90 6.45
C GLU A 37 5.16 -21.14 5.25
N ILE A 38 4.61 -21.28 4.04
CA ILE A 38 5.41 -21.42 2.82
C ILE A 38 6.31 -20.21 2.62
N ALA A 39 5.84 -18.99 2.88
CA ALA A 39 6.64 -17.79 2.73
C ALA A 39 7.84 -17.80 3.68
N ILE A 40 7.60 -18.10 4.96
CA ILE A 40 8.65 -18.16 5.99
C ILE A 40 9.66 -19.28 5.67
N ASP A 41 9.21 -20.46 5.30
CA ASP A 41 10.07 -21.60 4.93
C ASP A 41 11.01 -21.26 3.76
N HIS A 42 10.58 -20.34 2.88
CA HIS A 42 11.40 -19.84 1.77
C HIS A 42 12.17 -18.55 2.12
N GLY A 43 12.15 -18.12 3.37
CA GLY A 43 12.88 -16.96 3.88
C GLY A 43 12.20 -15.62 3.57
N ILE A 44 10.90 -15.60 3.25
CA ILE A 44 10.13 -14.36 3.13
C ILE A 44 9.68 -13.98 4.54
N ASN A 45 10.21 -12.86 5.04
CA ASN A 45 9.89 -12.34 6.37
C ASN A 45 9.00 -11.10 6.34
N PHE A 46 8.59 -10.62 5.19
CA PHE A 46 7.88 -9.36 5.04
C PHE A 46 6.43 -9.61 4.60
N LEU A 47 5.47 -9.21 5.45
CA LEU A 47 4.02 -9.30 5.23
C LEU A 47 3.42 -7.91 5.11
N ASP A 48 2.61 -7.68 4.07
CA ASP A 48 1.93 -6.41 3.84
C ASP A 48 0.40 -6.59 3.87
N THR A 49 -0.25 -5.85 4.74
CA THR A 49 -1.71 -5.78 4.88
C THR A 49 -2.20 -4.33 4.90
N ALA A 50 -3.47 -4.10 5.18
CA ALA A 50 -4.06 -2.78 5.38
C ALA A 50 -5.37 -2.86 6.16
N GLU A 51 -5.72 -1.76 6.84
CA GLU A 51 -6.97 -1.57 7.56
C GLU A 51 -8.22 -1.94 6.73
N MET A 52 -8.21 -1.61 5.44
CA MET A 52 -9.34 -1.80 4.54
C MET A 52 -9.42 -3.19 3.89
N TYR A 53 -8.42 -4.04 4.07
CA TYR A 53 -8.42 -5.35 3.38
C TYR A 53 -9.39 -6.34 4.02
N PRO A 54 -10.02 -7.22 3.21
CA PRO A 54 -9.81 -7.48 1.78
C PRO A 54 -10.51 -6.49 0.85
N THR A 55 -10.06 -6.42 -0.40
CA THR A 55 -10.58 -5.48 -1.41
C THR A 55 -11.15 -6.14 -2.67
N THR A 56 -11.11 -7.47 -2.77
CA THR A 56 -11.56 -8.17 -3.99
C THR A 56 -12.49 -9.33 -3.63
N PRO A 57 -13.81 -9.12 -3.61
CA PRO A 57 -14.51 -7.85 -3.83
C PRO A 57 -14.40 -6.89 -2.64
N ILE A 58 -14.59 -5.58 -2.87
CA ILE A 58 -14.73 -4.61 -1.78
C ILE A 58 -16.10 -4.80 -1.10
N SER A 59 -16.10 -4.96 0.22
CA SER A 59 -17.32 -5.10 1.02
C SER A 59 -17.15 -4.49 2.41
N SER A 60 -18.11 -3.68 2.84
CA SER A 60 -18.11 -3.15 4.20
C SER A 60 -18.22 -4.23 5.30
N LYS A 61 -18.70 -5.42 4.94
CA LYS A 61 -18.86 -6.54 5.87
C LYS A 61 -17.54 -7.24 6.20
N THR A 62 -16.55 -7.16 5.32
CA THR A 62 -15.28 -7.88 5.43
C THR A 62 -14.09 -6.97 5.75
N GLN A 63 -14.33 -5.67 6.00
CA GLN A 63 -13.25 -4.72 6.32
C GLN A 63 -12.48 -5.16 7.57
N GLY A 64 -11.14 -5.22 7.43
CA GLY A 64 -10.24 -5.64 8.49
C GLY A 64 -10.13 -7.16 8.69
N ASP A 65 -10.83 -7.98 7.90
CA ASP A 65 -10.75 -9.44 8.04
C ASP A 65 -9.36 -9.98 7.73
N THR A 66 -8.64 -9.37 6.78
CA THR A 66 -7.26 -9.74 6.49
C THR A 66 -6.35 -9.55 7.70
N GLU A 67 -6.48 -8.44 8.42
CA GLU A 67 -5.73 -8.22 9.68
C GLU A 67 -6.16 -9.20 10.77
N ARG A 68 -7.46 -9.55 10.87
CA ARG A 68 -7.93 -10.59 11.83
C ARG A 68 -7.33 -11.95 11.54
N ILE A 69 -7.24 -12.34 10.26
CA ILE A 69 -6.64 -13.59 9.81
C ILE A 69 -5.16 -13.66 10.22
N ILE A 70 -4.40 -12.60 9.96
CA ILE A 70 -2.99 -12.51 10.37
C ILE A 70 -2.89 -12.56 11.90
N GLY A 71 -3.72 -11.80 12.60
CA GLY A 71 -3.75 -11.77 14.06
C GLY A 71 -4.07 -13.12 14.69
N GLN A 72 -4.95 -13.91 14.07
CA GLN A 72 -5.22 -15.27 14.54
C GLN A 72 -4.01 -16.17 14.34
N TRP A 73 -3.34 -16.14 13.20
CA TRP A 73 -2.11 -16.88 12.95
C TRP A 73 -1.02 -16.50 13.95
N LEU A 74 -0.82 -15.19 14.21
CA LEU A 74 0.16 -14.71 15.20
C LEU A 74 -0.12 -15.25 16.62
N GLN A 75 -1.39 -15.23 17.03
CA GLN A 75 -1.80 -15.74 18.33
C GLN A 75 -1.60 -17.25 18.48
N GLU A 76 -1.93 -18.00 17.43
CA GLU A 76 -1.83 -19.47 17.43
C GLU A 76 -0.38 -19.96 17.41
N THR A 77 0.50 -19.24 16.70
CA THR A 77 1.89 -19.68 16.48
C THR A 77 2.91 -19.02 17.39
N ASN A 78 2.59 -17.87 17.96
CA ASN A 78 3.51 -17.03 18.74
C ASN A 78 4.80 -16.64 17.97
N ARG A 79 4.71 -16.48 16.63
CA ARG A 79 5.85 -16.23 15.73
C ARG A 79 5.97 -14.78 15.26
N ARG A 80 5.48 -13.81 16.07
CA ARG A 80 5.51 -12.37 15.73
C ARG A 80 6.90 -11.86 15.38
N SER A 81 7.93 -12.34 16.08
CA SER A 81 9.31 -11.91 15.89
C SER A 81 9.97 -12.40 14.59
N GLU A 82 9.36 -13.37 13.91
CA GLU A 82 9.89 -13.92 12.66
C GLU A 82 9.48 -13.11 11.44
N ILE A 83 8.52 -12.19 11.59
CA ILE A 83 7.99 -11.39 10.49
C ILE A 83 8.17 -9.90 10.73
N ILE A 84 8.36 -9.19 9.63
CA ILE A 84 8.23 -7.74 9.53
C ILE A 84 6.83 -7.45 9.00
N LEU A 85 6.01 -6.80 9.80
CA LEU A 85 4.59 -6.60 9.53
C LEU A 85 4.30 -5.15 9.14
N ALA A 86 3.80 -4.97 7.93
CA ALA A 86 3.32 -3.70 7.44
C ALA A 86 1.79 -3.64 7.41
N THR A 87 1.21 -2.54 7.87
CA THR A 87 -0.21 -2.21 7.65
C THR A 87 -0.38 -0.74 7.29
N LYS A 88 -1.60 -0.33 6.94
CA LYS A 88 -1.85 1.00 6.36
C LYS A 88 -3.16 1.59 6.91
N ILE A 89 -3.12 2.89 7.23
CA ILE A 89 -4.35 3.66 7.45
C ILE A 89 -5.00 4.02 6.13
N THR A 90 -6.31 3.80 6.02
CA THR A 90 -7.11 4.09 4.83
C THR A 90 -7.26 5.60 4.64
N GLY A 91 -7.03 6.09 3.42
CA GLY A 91 -7.16 7.50 3.06
C GLY A 91 -8.60 7.94 2.79
N LYS A 92 -8.74 9.20 2.33
CA LYS A 92 -10.01 9.85 2.03
C LYS A 92 -10.82 9.10 0.96
N GLY A 93 -12.15 9.10 1.12
CA GLY A 93 -13.10 8.68 0.09
C GLY A 93 -13.62 7.25 0.21
N PHE A 94 -13.01 6.40 1.04
CA PHE A 94 -13.46 5.03 1.25
C PHE A 94 -14.55 4.95 2.33
N LYS A 95 -15.80 5.10 1.92
CA LYS A 95 -16.97 5.25 2.83
C LYS A 95 -17.18 4.12 3.83
N ALA A 96 -16.68 2.91 3.55
CA ALA A 96 -16.80 1.77 4.46
C ALA A 96 -15.95 1.91 5.74
N ILE A 97 -14.96 2.79 5.73
CA ILE A 97 -14.10 3.09 6.88
C ILE A 97 -14.23 4.57 7.19
N ARG A 98 -14.50 4.89 8.45
CA ARG A 98 -14.64 6.27 8.97
C ARG A 98 -15.45 7.20 8.05
N ASN A 99 -16.52 6.68 7.40
CA ASN A 99 -17.35 7.42 6.43
C ASN A 99 -16.58 8.09 5.28
N GLY A 100 -15.37 7.63 5.01
CA GLY A 100 -14.49 8.19 3.97
C GLY A 100 -13.76 9.47 4.39
N GLU A 101 -13.63 9.72 5.68
CA GLU A 101 -12.87 10.85 6.20
C GLU A 101 -11.40 10.77 5.79
N PRO A 102 -10.73 11.93 5.60
CA PRO A 102 -9.31 11.98 5.32
C PRO A 102 -8.49 11.49 6.51
N ILE A 103 -7.23 11.11 6.28
CA ILE A 103 -6.27 10.87 7.35
C ILE A 103 -6.07 12.18 8.11
N SER A 104 -6.22 12.14 9.43
CA SER A 104 -6.11 13.29 10.30
C SER A 104 -5.58 12.88 11.68
N VAL A 105 -5.08 13.85 12.44
CA VAL A 105 -4.61 13.62 13.83
C VAL A 105 -5.66 12.90 14.67
N SER A 106 -6.94 13.28 14.53
CA SER A 106 -8.03 12.71 15.34
C SER A 106 -8.33 11.25 15.03
N ASN A 107 -8.02 10.76 13.80
CA ASN A 107 -8.36 9.39 13.43
C ASN A 107 -7.13 8.46 13.28
N LEU A 108 -5.90 8.97 13.32
CA LEU A 108 -4.68 8.17 13.25
C LEU A 108 -4.59 7.15 14.40
N ARG A 109 -4.71 7.63 15.67
CA ARG A 109 -4.61 6.74 16.83
C ARG A 109 -5.73 5.69 16.87
N PRO A 110 -7.01 6.03 16.73
CA PRO A 110 -8.07 5.02 16.67
C PRO A 110 -7.90 4.00 15.55
N ALA A 111 -7.39 4.42 14.38
CA ALA A 111 -7.13 3.52 13.26
C ALA A 111 -5.98 2.53 13.59
N LEU A 112 -4.88 3.04 14.15
CA LEU A 112 -3.73 2.22 14.55
C LEU A 112 -4.11 1.22 15.64
N GLU A 113 -4.79 1.67 16.70
CA GLU A 113 -5.28 0.80 17.79
C GLU A 113 -6.23 -0.28 17.27
N GLY A 114 -7.10 0.09 16.32
CA GLY A 114 -7.96 -0.84 15.63
C GLY A 114 -7.17 -1.93 14.87
N SER A 115 -6.11 -1.54 14.17
CA SER A 115 -5.21 -2.48 13.47
C SER A 115 -4.45 -3.37 14.44
N LEU A 116 -3.86 -2.82 15.50
CA LEU A 116 -3.17 -3.59 16.55
C LEU A 116 -4.10 -4.64 17.19
N LYS A 117 -5.34 -4.24 17.50
CA LYS A 117 -6.35 -5.15 18.05
C LYS A 117 -6.71 -6.29 17.10
N ARG A 118 -6.90 -6.00 15.79
CA ARG A 118 -7.20 -7.04 14.79
C ARG A 118 -6.00 -7.96 14.55
N LEU A 119 -4.81 -7.39 14.49
CA LEU A 119 -3.53 -8.10 14.31
C LEU A 119 -3.06 -8.82 15.58
N LYS A 120 -3.67 -8.56 16.74
CA LYS A 120 -3.30 -9.15 18.05
C LYS A 120 -1.80 -8.99 18.35
N THR A 121 -1.27 -7.83 18.10
CA THR A 121 0.13 -7.47 18.33
C THR A 121 0.23 -6.10 19.00
N GLU A 122 1.30 -5.87 19.73
CA GLU A 122 1.55 -4.62 20.45
C GLU A 122 2.26 -3.57 19.58
N TYR A 123 2.84 -3.98 18.45
CA TYR A 123 3.57 -3.08 17.56
C TYR A 123 3.47 -3.45 16.09
N ILE A 124 3.66 -2.45 15.23
CA ILE A 124 3.75 -2.56 13.77
C ILE A 124 5.16 -2.17 13.33
N ASP A 125 5.76 -2.93 12.42
CA ASP A 125 7.10 -2.61 11.91
C ASP A 125 7.07 -1.46 10.90
N LEU A 126 6.11 -1.45 9.98
CA LEU A 126 5.92 -0.40 9.00
C LEU A 126 4.46 0.06 8.96
N TYR A 127 4.20 1.30 9.37
CA TYR A 127 2.86 1.89 9.27
C TYR A 127 2.81 2.87 8.10
N GLN A 128 1.86 2.67 7.19
CA GLN A 128 1.82 3.40 5.94
C GLN A 128 0.57 4.28 5.81
N LEU A 129 0.72 5.45 5.21
CA LEU A 129 -0.39 6.26 4.70
C LEU A 129 -0.82 5.68 3.36
N HIS A 130 -2.04 5.08 3.27
CA HIS A 130 -2.44 4.26 2.12
C HIS A 130 -2.59 5.04 0.81
N TRP A 131 -2.99 6.32 0.88
CA TRP A 131 -2.95 7.30 -0.19
C TRP A 131 -3.08 8.72 0.33
N ALA A 132 -2.71 9.69 -0.50
CA ALA A 132 -2.78 11.10 -0.17
C ALA A 132 -4.23 11.56 0.08
N ASN A 133 -4.41 12.53 0.98
CA ASN A 133 -5.71 13.15 1.23
C ASN A 133 -6.15 14.09 0.10
N ARG A 134 -5.19 14.58 -0.70
CA ARG A 134 -5.40 15.42 -1.87
C ARG A 134 -5.55 14.59 -3.13
N GLY A 135 -5.93 15.22 -4.24
CA GLY A 135 -5.92 14.60 -5.55
C GLY A 135 -4.51 14.15 -5.94
N SER A 136 -4.38 12.94 -6.43
CA SER A 136 -3.15 12.40 -7.00
C SER A 136 -3.51 11.36 -8.07
N TYR A 137 -2.52 10.84 -8.79
CA TYR A 137 -2.74 9.84 -9.84
C TYR A 137 -2.95 8.40 -9.29
N HIS A 138 -3.04 8.23 -7.99
CA HIS A 138 -3.23 6.92 -7.37
C HIS A 138 -4.44 6.18 -7.94
N PHE A 139 -4.37 4.86 -7.95
CA PHE A 139 -5.41 3.99 -8.53
C PHE A 139 -5.80 4.38 -9.95
N ARG A 140 -4.82 4.85 -10.76
CA ARG A 140 -4.98 5.23 -12.17
C ARG A 140 -5.90 6.43 -12.43
N GLN A 141 -5.99 7.35 -11.48
CA GLN A 141 -6.72 8.61 -11.65
C GLN A 141 -5.88 9.67 -12.37
N ASN A 142 -5.17 9.29 -13.44
CA ASN A 142 -4.16 10.11 -14.13
C ASN A 142 -4.71 11.41 -14.73
N TRP A 143 -6.01 11.53 -14.89
CA TRP A 143 -6.66 12.66 -15.56
C TRP A 143 -7.43 13.57 -14.59
N ASN A 144 -7.39 13.29 -13.30
CA ASN A 144 -8.24 13.94 -12.30
C ASN A 144 -7.42 14.71 -11.26
N TYR A 145 -6.36 15.41 -11.69
CA TYR A 145 -5.64 16.28 -10.77
C TYR A 145 -6.52 17.46 -10.38
N ASP A 146 -6.78 17.62 -9.09
CA ASP A 146 -7.51 18.73 -8.50
C ASP A 146 -6.54 19.53 -7.62
N PRO A 147 -6.22 20.79 -8.00
CA PRO A 147 -5.29 21.61 -7.24
C PRO A 147 -5.80 21.85 -5.82
N SER A 148 -4.95 21.65 -4.85
CA SER A 148 -5.21 21.93 -3.45
C SER A 148 -4.44 23.16 -2.96
N ASP A 149 -4.85 23.70 -1.82
CA ASP A 149 -4.17 24.82 -1.17
C ASP A 149 -2.82 24.34 -0.60
N HIS A 150 -1.73 24.98 -1.05
CA HIS A 150 -0.36 24.58 -0.73
C HIS A 150 -0.09 24.56 0.79
N GLU A 151 -0.41 25.65 1.48
CA GLU A 151 -0.14 25.78 2.92
C GLU A 151 -0.94 24.76 3.74
N LYS A 152 -2.20 24.55 3.39
CA LYS A 152 -3.03 23.53 4.05
C LYS A 152 -2.48 22.12 3.87
N GLU A 153 -1.92 21.80 2.69
CA GLU A 153 -1.31 20.48 2.47
C GLU A 153 -0.07 20.28 3.34
N LEU A 154 0.80 21.31 3.43
CA LEU A 154 1.99 21.26 4.28
C LEU A 154 1.62 21.15 5.76
N ASP A 155 0.69 21.98 6.23
CA ASP A 155 0.18 21.92 7.61
C ASP A 155 -0.39 20.53 7.94
N GLN A 156 -1.15 19.94 7.01
CA GLN A 156 -1.71 18.61 7.20
C GLN A 156 -0.61 17.54 7.28
N MET A 157 0.39 17.57 6.39
CA MET A 157 1.52 16.66 6.40
C MET A 157 2.33 16.78 7.69
N TYR A 158 2.59 18.01 8.16
CA TYR A 158 3.25 18.28 9.43
C TYR A 158 2.49 17.66 10.61
N ASN A 159 1.18 17.93 10.69
CA ASN A 159 0.35 17.44 11.79
C ASN A 159 0.27 15.90 11.82
N ILE A 160 0.18 15.26 10.65
CA ILE A 160 0.22 13.80 10.51
C ILE A 160 1.56 13.24 11.00
N LEU A 161 2.69 13.81 10.54
CA LEU A 161 4.03 13.36 10.95
C LEU A 161 4.26 13.58 12.45
N SER A 162 3.82 14.70 13.00
CA SER A 162 3.90 14.99 14.43
C SER A 162 3.15 13.96 15.28
N GLU A 163 2.01 13.45 14.81
CA GLU A 163 1.29 12.38 15.52
C GLU A 163 1.96 11.03 15.34
N LEU A 164 2.47 10.72 14.15
CA LEU A 164 3.22 9.48 13.89
C LEU A 164 4.54 9.42 14.69
N ASP A 165 5.20 10.56 14.90
CA ASP A 165 6.39 10.67 15.76
C ASP A 165 6.10 10.21 17.20
N LYS A 166 4.94 10.58 17.75
CA LYS A 166 4.52 10.08 19.06
C LYS A 166 4.40 8.56 19.08
N PHE A 167 3.82 7.98 18.04
CA PHE A 167 3.65 6.52 17.95
C PHE A 167 5.00 5.79 17.85
N VAL A 168 5.97 6.38 17.15
CA VAL A 168 7.34 5.84 17.11
C VAL A 168 8.01 5.94 18.49
N LYS A 169 7.89 7.07 19.17
CA LYS A 169 8.41 7.27 20.53
C LYS A 169 7.77 6.36 21.56
N GLU A 170 6.49 6.05 21.41
CA GLU A 170 5.76 5.08 22.22
C GLU A 170 6.16 3.62 21.89
N GLY A 171 6.83 3.37 20.78
CA GLY A 171 7.25 2.04 20.32
C GLY A 171 6.14 1.20 19.70
N ILE A 172 4.95 1.79 19.45
CA ILE A 172 3.82 1.08 18.83
C ILE A 172 3.90 1.00 17.31
N ILE A 173 4.70 1.87 16.67
CA ILE A 173 5.19 1.69 15.30
C ILE A 173 6.71 1.85 15.27
N ARG A 174 7.38 1.12 14.38
CA ARG A 174 8.84 1.22 14.25
C ARG A 174 9.26 2.19 13.17
N THR A 175 8.56 2.19 12.03
CA THR A 175 8.87 3.00 10.86
C THR A 175 7.62 3.48 10.15
N ILE A 176 7.77 4.52 9.32
CA ILE A 176 6.69 5.17 8.57
C ILE A 176 6.95 5.00 7.07
N GLY A 177 5.89 4.71 6.33
CA GLY A 177 5.92 4.68 4.87
C GLY A 177 4.76 5.42 4.24
N LEU A 178 4.92 5.72 2.97
CA LEU A 178 3.87 6.28 2.11
C LEU A 178 3.35 5.22 1.14
N SER A 179 2.17 5.42 0.61
CA SER A 179 1.64 4.60 -0.46
C SER A 179 0.80 5.45 -1.40
N ASN A 180 0.85 5.15 -2.69
CA ASN A 180 0.12 5.90 -3.72
C ASN A 180 0.39 7.42 -3.66
N GLU A 181 1.61 7.79 -3.28
CA GLU A 181 2.03 9.18 -3.15
C GLU A 181 2.77 9.63 -4.42
N THR A 182 2.79 10.94 -4.66
CA THR A 182 3.49 11.58 -5.77
C THR A 182 4.92 11.92 -5.38
N ALA A 183 5.79 12.24 -6.36
CA ALA A 183 7.13 12.73 -6.11
C ALA A 183 7.13 13.99 -5.24
N TRP A 184 6.23 14.96 -5.55
CA TRP A 184 6.09 16.18 -4.75
C TRP A 184 5.76 15.87 -3.29
N GLY A 185 4.73 15.05 -3.05
CA GLY A 185 4.33 14.74 -1.67
C GLY A 185 5.39 13.94 -0.92
N THR A 186 6.08 13.02 -1.60
CA THR A 186 7.18 12.27 -1.00
C THR A 186 8.31 13.19 -0.52
N ILE A 187 8.71 14.17 -1.36
CA ILE A 187 9.72 15.17 -0.98
C ILE A 187 9.23 16.05 0.17
N GLN A 188 7.96 16.50 0.15
CA GLN A 188 7.43 17.35 1.22
C GLN A 188 7.42 16.60 2.57
N PHE A 189 6.94 15.35 2.61
CA PHE A 189 7.01 14.53 3.82
C PHE A 189 8.46 14.35 4.31
N SER A 190 9.41 14.10 3.40
CA SER A 190 10.84 13.95 3.76
C SER A 190 11.42 15.25 4.32
N ASN A 191 11.14 16.39 3.70
CA ASN A 191 11.64 17.68 4.17
C ASN A 191 11.06 18.05 5.55
N ILE A 192 9.74 17.93 5.72
CA ILE A 192 9.09 18.19 7.01
C ILE A 192 9.66 17.27 8.10
N ALA A 193 9.89 16.00 7.79
CA ALA A 193 10.48 15.07 8.75
C ALA A 193 11.89 15.50 9.17
N LYS A 194 12.77 15.86 8.22
CA LYS A 194 14.14 16.32 8.48
C LYS A 194 14.18 17.63 9.28
N GLU A 195 13.39 18.62 8.86
CA GLU A 195 13.36 19.95 9.47
C GLU A 195 12.87 19.91 10.93
N ASN A 196 12.00 18.96 11.28
CA ASN A 196 11.39 18.86 12.59
C ASN A 196 11.94 17.69 13.45
N ASN A 197 12.95 16.98 12.96
CA ASN A 197 13.50 15.78 13.62
C ASN A 197 12.41 14.72 13.89
N PHE A 198 11.46 14.58 12.98
CA PHE A 198 10.48 13.50 12.97
C PHE A 198 11.08 12.23 12.34
N PRO A 199 10.48 11.05 12.55
CA PRO A 199 10.90 9.82 11.88
C PRO A 199 10.89 9.99 10.36
N GLU A 200 11.95 9.52 9.71
CA GLU A 200 12.07 9.59 8.26
C GLU A 200 11.09 8.65 7.57
N ILE A 201 10.69 9.02 6.36
CA ILE A 201 9.93 8.13 5.47
C ILE A 201 10.88 7.08 4.93
N VAL A 202 10.62 5.80 5.22
CA VAL A 202 11.52 4.71 4.81
C VAL A 202 11.10 4.00 3.52
N THR A 203 9.81 4.07 3.17
CA THR A 203 9.27 3.39 1.97
C THR A 203 8.20 4.21 1.27
N ILE A 204 8.06 3.93 -0.02
CA ILE A 204 6.89 4.27 -0.80
C ILE A 204 6.33 3.01 -1.45
N GLN A 205 5.01 2.77 -1.31
CA GLN A 205 4.34 1.63 -1.94
C GLN A 205 3.47 2.11 -3.08
N ASN A 206 3.95 1.96 -4.32
CA ASN A 206 3.26 2.40 -5.52
C ASN A 206 3.13 1.27 -6.55
N GLU A 207 2.19 1.43 -7.49
CA GLU A 207 2.05 0.50 -8.60
C GLU A 207 3.29 0.53 -9.49
N TYR A 208 3.90 -0.64 -9.67
CA TYR A 208 5.05 -0.78 -10.55
C TYR A 208 5.11 -2.16 -11.19
N SER A 209 5.22 -2.19 -12.51
CA SER A 209 5.35 -3.40 -13.31
C SER A 209 5.90 -3.05 -14.69
N LEU A 210 6.20 -4.05 -15.52
CA LEU A 210 6.56 -3.80 -16.92
C LEU A 210 5.47 -3.05 -17.71
N MET A 211 4.22 -3.08 -17.25
CA MET A 211 3.09 -2.40 -17.87
C MET A 211 2.74 -1.07 -17.22
N CYS A 212 3.26 -0.77 -16.03
CA CYS A 212 3.04 0.49 -15.30
C CYS A 212 4.39 1.02 -14.82
N ARG A 213 4.94 2.00 -15.53
CA ARG A 213 6.29 2.52 -15.33
C ARG A 213 6.29 3.98 -14.82
N HIS A 214 5.19 4.43 -14.20
CA HIS A 214 5.09 5.82 -13.70
C HIS A 214 6.15 6.16 -12.64
N PHE A 215 6.55 5.18 -11.85
CA PHE A 215 7.61 5.34 -10.86
C PHE A 215 8.95 5.80 -11.48
N ASP A 216 9.28 5.34 -12.68
CA ASP A 216 10.57 5.65 -13.32
C ASP A 216 10.72 7.11 -13.77
N LEU A 217 9.63 7.87 -13.83
CA LEU A 217 9.65 9.22 -14.39
C LEU A 217 10.31 10.23 -13.44
N ASP A 218 9.96 10.16 -12.15
CA ASP A 218 10.40 11.12 -11.14
C ASP A 218 10.61 10.47 -9.76
N LEU A 219 9.75 9.56 -9.35
CA LEU A 219 9.85 8.89 -8.04
C LEU A 219 11.11 8.04 -7.89
N ALA A 220 11.64 7.47 -8.96
CA ALA A 220 12.89 6.72 -8.90
C ALA A 220 14.07 7.62 -8.46
N GLU A 221 14.16 8.84 -9.00
CA GLU A 221 15.16 9.82 -8.60
C GLU A 221 14.97 10.27 -7.14
N VAL A 222 13.73 10.59 -6.76
CA VAL A 222 13.39 10.94 -5.36
C VAL A 222 13.80 9.82 -4.42
N CYS A 223 13.40 8.59 -4.69
CA CYS A 223 13.71 7.44 -3.84
C CYS A 223 15.22 7.18 -3.74
N HIS A 224 15.97 7.39 -4.82
CA HIS A 224 17.41 7.26 -4.81
C HIS A 224 18.08 8.29 -3.88
N HIS A 225 17.75 9.58 -4.03
CA HIS A 225 18.36 10.65 -3.26
C HIS A 225 17.90 10.68 -1.80
N GLU A 226 16.63 10.41 -1.56
CA GLU A 226 16.04 10.36 -0.22
C GLU A 226 16.24 9.00 0.48
N LYS A 227 16.83 8.00 -0.20
CA LYS A 227 17.05 6.62 0.30
C LYS A 227 15.76 5.95 0.76
N ILE A 228 14.69 6.16 0.04
CA ILE A 228 13.37 5.57 0.29
C ILE A 228 13.26 4.28 -0.52
N GLY A 229 12.85 3.18 0.12
CA GLY A 229 12.64 1.89 -0.55
C GLY A 229 11.32 1.85 -1.33
N LEU A 230 11.32 1.28 -2.55
CA LEU A 230 10.08 1.01 -3.29
C LEU A 230 9.49 -0.34 -2.86
N LEU A 231 8.23 -0.34 -2.45
CA LEU A 231 7.38 -1.52 -2.33
C LEU A 231 6.45 -1.57 -3.55
N SER A 232 6.79 -2.38 -4.54
CA SER A 232 5.99 -2.46 -5.77
C SER A 232 4.75 -3.32 -5.57
N PHE A 233 3.55 -2.74 -5.70
CA PHE A 233 2.34 -3.55 -5.78
C PHE A 233 1.95 -3.85 -7.24
N SER A 234 1.21 -4.93 -7.45
CA SER A 234 0.83 -5.46 -8.77
C SER A 234 2.00 -5.68 -9.74
N PRO A 235 3.15 -6.27 -9.31
CA PRO A 235 4.32 -6.45 -10.17
C PRO A 235 4.05 -7.33 -11.40
N LEU A 236 3.02 -8.20 -11.32
CA LEU A 236 2.54 -9.00 -12.45
C LEU A 236 1.30 -8.41 -13.15
N ALA A 237 1.06 -7.10 -13.01
CA ALA A 237 -0.05 -6.39 -13.66
C ALA A 237 -1.40 -7.09 -13.45
N CYS A 238 -1.77 -7.37 -12.18
CA CYS A 238 -2.97 -8.11 -11.82
C CYS A 238 -3.07 -9.52 -12.47
N GLY A 239 -1.95 -10.11 -12.84
CA GLY A 239 -1.83 -11.42 -13.44
C GLY A 239 -1.71 -11.44 -14.97
N ILE A 240 -1.74 -10.29 -15.63
CA ILE A 240 -1.52 -10.23 -17.10
C ILE A 240 -0.14 -10.79 -17.47
N LEU A 241 0.90 -10.36 -16.75
CA LEU A 241 2.27 -10.77 -17.01
C LEU A 241 2.57 -12.23 -16.62
N SER A 242 1.63 -12.95 -16.02
CA SER A 242 1.77 -14.39 -15.76
C SER A 242 1.41 -15.28 -16.96
N GLY A 243 0.90 -14.69 -18.05
CA GLY A 243 0.46 -15.44 -19.24
C GLY A 243 -0.90 -16.11 -19.14
N LYS A 244 -1.56 -16.15 -17.95
CA LYS A 244 -2.84 -16.87 -17.74
C LYS A 244 -4.03 -16.31 -18.51
N TYR A 245 -3.90 -15.13 -19.10
CA TYR A 245 -4.93 -14.49 -19.93
C TYR A 245 -4.55 -14.49 -21.43
N SER A 246 -3.55 -15.29 -21.83
CA SER A 246 -3.15 -15.44 -23.23
C SER A 246 -4.32 -16.02 -24.03
N ASN A 247 -4.36 -15.72 -25.32
CA ASN A 247 -5.41 -16.16 -26.26
C ASN A 247 -6.85 -15.71 -25.88
N ASN A 248 -6.97 -14.58 -25.15
CA ASN A 248 -8.26 -14.06 -24.62
C ASN A 248 -8.99 -15.01 -23.65
N GLU A 249 -8.31 -15.99 -23.09
CA GLU A 249 -8.87 -16.87 -22.08
C GLU A 249 -9.07 -16.12 -20.75
N ILE A 250 -10.16 -16.47 -20.04
CA ILE A 250 -10.43 -15.96 -18.70
C ILE A 250 -10.69 -17.17 -17.79
N PRO A 251 -9.64 -17.79 -17.25
CA PRO A 251 -9.82 -18.95 -16.39
C PRO A 251 -10.67 -18.60 -15.16
N SER A 252 -11.55 -19.53 -14.75
CA SER A 252 -12.39 -19.39 -13.55
C SER A 252 -11.53 -19.18 -12.30
N GLY A 253 -12.02 -18.40 -11.34
CA GLY A 253 -11.31 -18.08 -10.10
C GLY A 253 -10.17 -17.07 -10.26
N THR A 254 -9.89 -16.58 -11.47
CA THR A 254 -8.88 -15.53 -11.68
C THR A 254 -9.45 -14.16 -11.34
N ARG A 255 -8.58 -13.19 -11.08
CA ARG A 255 -8.98 -11.81 -10.77
C ARG A 255 -9.88 -11.21 -11.87
N LYS A 256 -9.59 -11.48 -13.15
CA LYS A 256 -10.41 -11.01 -14.27
C LYS A 256 -11.81 -11.62 -14.29
N SER A 257 -11.95 -12.91 -13.91
CA SER A 257 -13.26 -13.57 -13.84
C SER A 257 -14.11 -13.07 -12.68
N ILE A 258 -13.49 -12.59 -11.60
CA ILE A 258 -14.17 -12.05 -10.41
C ILE A 258 -14.52 -10.56 -10.62
N ASN A 259 -13.63 -9.80 -11.22
CA ASN A 259 -13.81 -8.37 -11.47
C ASN A 259 -13.23 -7.98 -12.83
N ASN A 260 -14.10 -7.84 -13.81
CA ASN A 260 -13.71 -7.52 -15.20
C ASN A 260 -13.00 -6.16 -15.35
N SER A 261 -13.25 -5.22 -14.44
CA SER A 261 -12.59 -3.90 -14.43
C SER A 261 -11.15 -3.92 -13.85
N CYS A 262 -10.73 -5.01 -13.24
CA CYS A 262 -9.40 -5.15 -12.65
C CYS A 262 -8.24 -5.06 -13.66
N LEU A 263 -8.50 -5.29 -14.93
CA LEU A 263 -7.50 -5.31 -16.00
C LEU A 263 -7.50 -4.04 -16.85
N LEU A 264 -7.85 -2.89 -16.30
CA LEU A 264 -7.73 -1.59 -16.96
C LEU A 264 -6.27 -1.17 -17.27
N TYR A 265 -5.30 -2.10 -17.18
CA TYR A 265 -3.97 -1.95 -17.80
C TYR A 265 -4.03 -1.79 -19.32
N THR A 266 -5.15 -2.13 -19.90
CA THR A 266 -5.47 -1.85 -21.30
C THR A 266 -6.12 -0.49 -21.47
N SER A 267 -6.01 0.43 -20.49
CA SER A 267 -6.32 1.82 -20.77
C SER A 267 -5.38 2.25 -21.88
N PRO A 268 -5.90 2.53 -23.08
CA PRO A 268 -5.04 2.67 -24.24
C PRO A 268 -4.12 3.86 -24.03
N SER A 269 -2.86 3.67 -24.38
CA SER A 269 -1.99 4.78 -24.70
C SER A 269 -2.74 5.74 -25.65
N PRO A 270 -2.56 7.06 -25.54
CA PRO A 270 -3.05 7.99 -26.58
C PRO A 270 -2.63 7.60 -28.01
N ARG A 271 -1.66 6.69 -28.13
CA ARG A 271 -1.20 6.10 -29.40
C ARG A 271 -1.91 4.80 -29.78
N ASP A 272 -2.82 4.31 -28.96
CA ASP A 272 -3.56 3.09 -29.27
C ASP A 272 -4.65 3.40 -30.31
N ARG A 273 -4.50 2.82 -31.51
CA ARG A 273 -5.37 3.08 -32.68
C ARG A 273 -6.86 2.90 -32.45
N THR A 274 -7.24 2.14 -31.44
CA THR A 274 -8.64 1.82 -31.19
C THR A 274 -9.38 2.87 -30.36
N ARG A 275 -8.69 3.83 -29.73
CA ARG A 275 -9.31 4.83 -28.86
C ARG A 275 -8.79 6.26 -29.01
N SER A 276 -7.72 6.51 -29.76
CA SER A 276 -7.27 7.87 -30.05
C SER A 276 -7.96 8.44 -31.29
N ARG A 277 -9.28 8.57 -31.25
CA ARG A 277 -9.92 9.57 -32.10
C ARG A 277 -9.84 10.90 -31.36
N MET A 278 -8.74 11.59 -31.51
CA MET A 278 -8.77 13.04 -31.39
C MET A 278 -9.75 13.54 -32.43
N PRO A 279 -10.71 14.39 -32.10
CA PRO A 279 -11.48 15.07 -33.14
C PRO A 279 -10.51 15.79 -34.06
N SER A 280 -10.52 15.42 -35.33
CA SER A 280 -9.88 16.21 -36.35
C SER A 280 -10.73 17.49 -36.50
N SER A 281 -10.46 18.51 -35.73
CA SER A 281 -10.99 19.83 -35.99
C SER A 281 -10.27 20.90 -35.21
N ALA A 282 -9.74 21.67 -36.00
CA ALA A 282 -9.37 23.07 -36.04
C ALA A 282 -7.99 23.37 -35.61
#